data_17ebfac8c1eda8ddd65952adbfb1c3f7
#
_entry.id   17ebfac8c1eda8ddd65952adbfb1c3f7
#
_cell.length_a   1.000
_cell.length_b   1.000
_cell.length_c   1.000
_cell.angle_alpha   90.00
_cell.angle_beta   90.00
_cell.angle_gamma   90.00
#
_symmetry.space_group_name_H-M   'P 1'
#
loop_
_entity.id
_entity.type
_entity.pdbx_description
1 polymer ?
#
loop_
_entity_poly.entity_id
_entity_poly.type
_entity_poly.pdbx_seq_one_letter_code
_entity_poly.pdbx_strand_id
1 'polypeptide(L)'
;MSATESEERAQFTLAMRARGINDLSLLRALERAPRAMFMPPRFADISGRDIALPIGCGQTSPPPSLVAAMIAALDPKPTHRVCEIGTGTGYCASLLAQLANTVESLERFQTLALEASARIKAFGLPNVAVHWADGFEHHLAGERFDRVLIHGLIEPPGEAFSRLIRKGGVLVAVVAGPGRGEQRIVRLTNDGSGAIVAGDLGPARAMRPLEHGLARAL
;
A
#
# COMPACT_ATOMS: atom_id res chain seq x y z
N MET A 1 -10.19 -20.44 -15.27
CA MET A 1 -9.69 -19.19 -15.86
C MET A 1 -10.00 -19.23 -17.36
N SER A 2 -10.73 -18.23 -17.88
CA SER A 2 -10.95 -18.12 -19.32
C SER A 2 -9.69 -17.63 -20.03
N ALA A 3 -9.56 -17.87 -21.36
CA ALA A 3 -8.45 -17.34 -22.15
C ALA A 3 -8.37 -15.81 -22.06
N THR A 4 -9.51 -15.13 -22.03
CA THR A 4 -9.64 -13.68 -21.90
C THR A 4 -9.05 -13.15 -20.58
N GLU A 5 -9.32 -13.82 -19.45
CA GLU A 5 -8.74 -13.42 -18.14
C GLU A 5 -7.21 -13.56 -18.10
N SER A 6 -6.68 -14.59 -18.76
CA SER A 6 -5.24 -14.80 -18.86
C SER A 6 -4.57 -13.72 -19.70
N GLU A 7 -5.19 -13.32 -20.81
CA GLU A 7 -4.71 -12.25 -21.68
C GLU A 7 -4.73 -10.89 -20.98
N GLU A 8 -5.80 -10.56 -20.26
CA GLU A 8 -5.92 -9.31 -19.48
C GLU A 8 -4.83 -9.21 -18.41
N ARG A 9 -4.54 -10.30 -17.70
CA ARG A 9 -3.47 -10.34 -16.68
C ARG A 9 -2.09 -10.15 -17.33
N ALA A 10 -1.84 -10.80 -18.46
CA ALA A 10 -0.59 -10.64 -19.19
C ALA A 10 -0.41 -9.19 -19.68
N GLN A 11 -1.45 -8.59 -20.25
CA GLN A 11 -1.43 -7.20 -20.68
C GLN A 11 -1.19 -6.23 -19.51
N PHE A 12 -1.83 -6.47 -18.37
CA PHE A 12 -1.61 -5.68 -17.16
C PHE A 12 -0.14 -5.76 -16.69
N THR A 13 0.42 -6.98 -16.65
CA THR A 13 1.82 -7.19 -16.25
C THR A 13 2.79 -6.51 -17.22
N LEU A 14 2.54 -6.59 -18.53
CA LEU A 14 3.33 -5.87 -19.54
C LEU A 14 3.24 -4.36 -19.37
N ALA A 15 2.04 -3.82 -19.05
CA ALA A 15 1.87 -2.41 -18.77
C ALA A 15 2.64 -1.94 -17.53
N MET A 16 2.74 -2.77 -16.48
CA MET A 16 3.57 -2.47 -15.31
C MET A 16 5.06 -2.49 -15.65
N ARG A 17 5.52 -3.43 -16.45
CA ARG A 17 6.91 -3.47 -16.96
C ARG A 17 7.27 -2.23 -17.77
N ALA A 18 6.40 -1.79 -18.65
CA ALA A 18 6.59 -0.57 -19.43
C ALA A 18 6.73 0.70 -18.56
N ARG A 19 6.24 0.64 -17.32
CA ARG A 19 6.39 1.71 -16.31
C ARG A 19 7.61 1.53 -15.38
N GLY A 20 8.50 0.60 -15.72
CA GLY A 20 9.74 0.38 -14.98
C GLY A 20 9.65 -0.59 -13.81
N ILE A 21 8.53 -1.28 -13.61
CA ILE A 21 8.40 -2.33 -12.59
C ILE A 21 9.06 -3.60 -13.12
N ASN A 22 10.27 -3.90 -12.67
CA ASN A 22 11.06 -5.03 -13.17
C ASN A 22 11.26 -6.17 -12.16
N ASP A 23 10.87 -5.97 -10.89
CA ASP A 23 10.95 -7.03 -9.88
C ASP A 23 9.98 -8.17 -10.22
N LEU A 24 10.52 -9.36 -10.44
CA LEU A 24 9.75 -10.53 -10.86
C LEU A 24 8.80 -11.03 -9.78
N SER A 25 9.16 -10.88 -8.50
CA SER A 25 8.33 -11.30 -7.38
C SER A 25 7.11 -10.40 -7.28
N LEU A 26 7.31 -9.08 -7.44
CA LEU A 26 6.23 -8.10 -7.47
C LEU A 26 5.31 -8.31 -8.68
N LEU A 27 5.88 -8.54 -9.89
CA LEU A 27 5.08 -8.81 -11.10
C LEU A 27 4.22 -10.07 -10.93
N ARG A 28 4.76 -11.13 -10.32
CA ARG A 28 4.00 -12.35 -9.99
C ARG A 28 2.90 -12.09 -8.95
N ALA A 29 3.17 -11.26 -7.95
CA ALA A 29 2.17 -10.89 -6.95
C ALA A 29 1.01 -10.11 -7.60
N LEU A 30 1.31 -9.16 -8.48
CA LEU A 30 0.33 -8.40 -9.27
C LEU A 30 -0.53 -9.30 -10.15
N GLU A 31 0.08 -10.28 -10.80
CA GLU A 31 -0.63 -11.26 -11.64
C GLU A 31 -1.56 -12.17 -10.83
N ARG A 32 -1.11 -12.64 -9.66
CA ARG A 32 -1.87 -13.54 -8.79
C ARG A 32 -3.04 -12.84 -8.10
N ALA A 33 -2.91 -11.55 -7.76
CA ALA A 33 -3.93 -10.75 -7.11
C ALA A 33 -4.56 -9.73 -8.08
N PRO A 34 -5.49 -10.15 -8.96
CA PRO A 34 -6.16 -9.23 -9.87
C PRO A 34 -6.88 -8.14 -9.08
N ARG A 35 -6.63 -6.88 -9.41
CA ARG A 35 -7.22 -5.74 -8.70
C ARG A 35 -8.75 -5.79 -8.65
N ALA A 36 -9.38 -6.37 -9.68
CA ALA A 36 -10.84 -6.54 -9.75
C ALA A 36 -11.43 -7.22 -8.50
N MET A 37 -10.72 -8.18 -7.91
CA MET A 37 -11.18 -8.90 -6.71
C MET A 37 -11.28 -8.00 -5.46
N PHE A 38 -10.60 -6.87 -5.47
CA PHE A 38 -10.53 -5.93 -4.36
C PHE A 38 -11.34 -4.66 -4.59
N MET A 39 -11.82 -4.43 -5.81
CA MET A 39 -12.60 -3.24 -6.14
C MET A 39 -14.10 -3.47 -5.96
N PRO A 40 -14.86 -2.38 -5.71
CA PRO A 40 -16.32 -2.48 -5.78
C PRO A 40 -16.78 -3.05 -7.13
N PRO A 41 -17.78 -3.94 -7.18
CA PRO A 41 -18.20 -4.65 -8.41
C PRO A 41 -18.48 -3.72 -9.60
N ARG A 42 -19.01 -2.51 -9.35
CA ARG A 42 -19.28 -1.50 -10.39
C ARG A 42 -18.04 -1.01 -11.14
N PHE A 43 -16.84 -1.30 -10.64
CA PHE A 43 -15.56 -0.90 -11.25
C PHE A 43 -14.74 -2.10 -11.74
N ALA A 44 -15.29 -3.31 -11.72
CA ALA A 44 -14.58 -4.53 -12.12
C ALA A 44 -13.97 -4.39 -13.52
N ASP A 45 -14.76 -3.93 -14.51
CA ASP A 45 -14.37 -3.81 -15.92
C ASP A 45 -13.23 -2.81 -16.17
N ILE A 46 -13.05 -1.85 -15.29
CA ILE A 46 -12.00 -0.81 -15.42
C ILE A 46 -10.88 -0.96 -14.39
N SER A 47 -10.98 -1.95 -13.51
CA SER A 47 -10.04 -2.15 -12.41
C SER A 47 -8.60 -2.45 -12.88
N GLY A 48 -8.44 -3.02 -14.08
CA GLY A 48 -7.15 -3.24 -14.71
C GLY A 48 -6.52 -1.99 -15.32
N ARG A 49 -7.26 -0.87 -15.42
CA ARG A 49 -6.71 0.39 -15.91
C ARG A 49 -5.84 1.07 -14.86
N ASP A 50 -4.82 1.80 -15.33
CA ASP A 50 -3.90 2.54 -14.45
C ASP A 50 -4.47 3.89 -14.01
N ILE A 51 -5.57 3.84 -13.30
CA ILE A 51 -6.31 4.99 -12.77
C ILE A 51 -6.68 4.79 -11.30
N ALA A 52 -6.83 5.89 -10.57
CA ALA A 52 -7.44 5.86 -9.24
C ALA A 52 -8.92 5.55 -9.33
N LEU A 53 -9.44 4.72 -8.44
CA LEU A 53 -10.85 4.32 -8.40
C LEU A 53 -11.49 4.68 -7.05
N PRO A 54 -12.71 5.23 -7.05
CA PRO A 54 -13.42 5.48 -5.80
C PRO A 54 -13.73 4.17 -5.06
N ILE A 55 -13.59 4.21 -3.74
CA ILE A 55 -13.94 3.11 -2.83
C ILE A 55 -14.90 3.62 -1.75
N GLY A 56 -15.24 2.78 -0.78
CA GLY A 56 -16.09 3.16 0.34
C GLY A 56 -15.54 4.35 1.14
N CYS A 57 -16.36 4.94 1.98
CA CYS A 57 -16.02 6.01 2.90
C CYS A 57 -15.41 7.25 2.23
N GLY A 58 -15.80 7.55 0.98
CA GLY A 58 -15.26 8.68 0.21
C GLY A 58 -13.77 8.56 -0.13
N GLN A 59 -13.17 7.39 0.03
CA GLN A 59 -11.76 7.15 -0.23
C GLN A 59 -11.49 6.75 -1.69
N THR A 60 -10.23 6.60 -2.05
CA THR A 60 -9.79 6.17 -3.38
C THR A 60 -8.72 5.08 -3.28
N SER A 61 -8.82 4.06 -4.14
CA SER A 61 -7.71 3.13 -4.39
C SER A 61 -6.78 3.77 -5.43
N PRO A 62 -5.48 3.93 -5.15
CA PRO A 62 -4.53 4.53 -6.09
C PRO A 62 -4.39 3.75 -7.39
N PRO A 63 -3.80 4.36 -8.45
CA PRO A 63 -3.44 3.63 -9.67
C PRO A 63 -2.53 2.45 -9.36
N PRO A 64 -2.69 1.29 -10.02
CA PRO A 64 -1.84 0.12 -9.80
C PRO A 64 -0.35 0.39 -9.97
N SER A 65 0.04 1.24 -10.92
CA SER A 65 1.44 1.60 -11.13
C SER A 65 2.04 2.35 -9.94
N LEU A 66 1.26 3.23 -9.28
CA LEU A 66 1.71 3.92 -8.08
C LEU A 66 1.89 2.94 -6.91
N VAL A 67 0.92 2.04 -6.71
CA VAL A 67 1.04 0.98 -5.69
C VAL A 67 2.28 0.13 -5.94
N ALA A 68 2.48 -0.32 -7.19
CA ALA A 68 3.63 -1.12 -7.57
C ALA A 68 4.97 -0.37 -7.38
N ALA A 69 5.04 0.92 -7.74
CA ALA A 69 6.21 1.74 -7.54
C ALA A 69 6.55 1.91 -6.04
N MET A 70 5.53 2.13 -5.20
CA MET A 70 5.72 2.22 -3.75
C MET A 70 6.20 0.90 -3.14
N ILE A 71 5.64 -0.24 -3.57
CA ILE A 71 6.09 -1.57 -3.11
C ILE A 71 7.51 -1.86 -3.61
N ALA A 72 7.84 -1.54 -4.85
CA ALA A 72 9.20 -1.70 -5.38
C ALA A 72 10.22 -0.86 -4.58
N ALA A 73 9.87 0.38 -4.25
CA ALA A 73 10.71 1.26 -3.42
C ALA A 73 10.85 0.76 -1.97
N LEU A 74 9.80 0.11 -1.45
CA LEU A 74 9.80 -0.48 -0.12
C LEU A 74 10.72 -1.70 -0.03
N ASP A 75 10.86 -2.43 -1.13
CA ASP A 75 11.70 -3.64 -1.25
C ASP A 75 11.43 -4.67 -0.14
N PRO A 76 10.19 -5.18 -0.01
CA PRO A 76 9.88 -6.21 0.98
C PRO A 76 10.60 -7.53 0.67
N LYS A 77 10.96 -8.28 1.71
CA LYS A 77 11.59 -9.60 1.59
C LYS A 77 10.76 -10.65 2.34
N PRO A 78 10.86 -11.94 1.98
CA PRO A 78 10.09 -13.03 2.61
C PRO A 78 10.30 -13.16 4.13
N THR A 79 11.34 -12.55 4.68
CA THR A 79 11.62 -12.55 6.13
C THR A 79 11.11 -11.30 6.84
N HIS A 80 10.62 -10.30 6.10
CA HIS A 80 10.25 -9.02 6.65
C HIS A 80 8.86 -9.02 7.30
N ARG A 81 8.75 -8.29 8.40
CA ARG A 81 7.49 -7.83 8.98
C ARG A 81 7.15 -6.46 8.37
N VAL A 82 5.99 -6.34 7.78
CA VAL A 82 5.54 -5.11 7.11
C VAL A 82 4.37 -4.51 7.87
N CYS A 83 4.39 -3.18 8.03
CA CYS A 83 3.22 -2.41 8.44
C CYS A 83 2.71 -1.61 7.24
N GLU A 84 1.41 -1.70 6.98
CA GLU A 84 0.70 -0.86 6.03
C GLU A 84 -0.23 0.08 6.80
N ILE A 85 -0.25 1.36 6.43
CA ILE A 85 -1.20 2.35 6.94
C ILE A 85 -2.08 2.83 5.79
N GLY A 86 -3.40 2.64 5.93
CA GLY A 86 -4.37 2.89 4.88
C GLY A 86 -4.66 1.64 4.05
N THR A 87 -5.26 0.62 4.67
CA THR A 87 -5.63 -0.66 4.02
C THR A 87 -6.54 -0.47 2.81
N GLY A 88 -7.51 0.45 2.91
CA GLY A 88 -8.50 0.67 1.87
C GLY A 88 -9.29 -0.60 1.54
N THR A 89 -9.13 -1.09 0.31
CA THR A 89 -9.80 -2.33 -0.14
C THR A 89 -9.07 -3.61 0.23
N GLY A 90 -7.83 -3.54 0.73
CA GLY A 90 -6.95 -4.68 0.97
C GLY A 90 -6.09 -5.10 -0.23
N TYR A 91 -6.17 -4.38 -1.35
CA TYR A 91 -5.41 -4.72 -2.55
C TYR A 91 -3.90 -4.70 -2.32
N CYS A 92 -3.36 -3.61 -1.75
CA CYS A 92 -1.93 -3.52 -1.51
C CYS A 92 -1.47 -4.49 -0.41
N ALA A 93 -2.25 -4.65 0.69
CA ALA A 93 -1.98 -5.66 1.71
C ALA A 93 -1.83 -7.06 1.10
N SER A 94 -2.67 -7.39 0.11
CA SER A 94 -2.61 -8.68 -0.59
C SER A 94 -1.35 -8.87 -1.44
N LEU A 95 -0.81 -7.80 -2.00
CA LEU A 95 0.46 -7.83 -2.71
C LEU A 95 1.63 -7.98 -1.74
N LEU A 96 1.63 -7.20 -0.66
CA LEU A 96 2.66 -7.25 0.39
C LEU A 96 2.74 -8.64 1.04
N ALA A 97 1.59 -9.29 1.29
CA ALA A 97 1.52 -10.61 1.87
C ALA A 97 2.23 -11.70 1.05
N GLN A 98 2.28 -11.54 -0.25
CA GLN A 98 2.98 -12.47 -1.16
C GLN A 98 4.49 -12.23 -1.22
N LEU A 99 4.96 -11.11 -0.66
CA LEU A 99 6.36 -10.66 -0.71
C LEU A 99 7.04 -10.65 0.65
N ALA A 100 6.27 -10.72 1.73
CA ALA A 100 6.74 -10.57 3.10
C ALA A 100 6.34 -11.75 3.99
N ASN A 101 6.93 -11.83 5.17
CA ASN A 101 6.58 -12.84 6.17
C ASN A 101 5.20 -12.55 6.79
N THR A 102 5.00 -11.35 7.31
CA THR A 102 3.74 -10.92 7.91
C THR A 102 3.42 -9.47 7.52
N VAL A 103 2.13 -9.17 7.44
CA VAL A 103 1.62 -7.83 7.16
C VAL A 103 0.60 -7.44 8.23
N GLU A 104 0.88 -6.34 8.93
CA GLU A 104 -0.06 -5.66 9.82
C GLU A 104 -0.60 -4.45 9.07
N SER A 105 -1.90 -4.42 8.76
CA SER A 105 -2.51 -3.37 7.96
C SER A 105 -3.54 -2.59 8.78
N LEU A 106 -3.37 -1.27 8.86
CA LEU A 106 -4.16 -0.37 9.69
C LEU A 106 -5.12 0.44 8.82
N GLU A 107 -6.41 0.44 9.20
CA GLU A 107 -7.47 1.17 8.52
C GLU A 107 -8.34 1.93 9.52
N ARG A 108 -8.49 3.25 9.32
CA ARG A 108 -9.27 4.09 10.23
C ARG A 108 -10.80 3.95 10.07
N PHE A 109 -11.26 3.54 8.88
CA PHE A 109 -12.67 3.33 8.61
C PHE A 109 -13.06 1.87 8.90
N GLN A 110 -13.95 1.66 9.88
CA GLN A 110 -14.37 0.32 10.30
C GLN A 110 -14.94 -0.50 9.15
N THR A 111 -15.77 0.11 8.31
CA THR A 111 -16.35 -0.55 7.14
C THR A 111 -15.30 -1.08 6.19
N LEU A 112 -14.30 -0.25 5.83
CA LEU A 112 -13.21 -0.66 4.95
C LEU A 112 -12.35 -1.75 5.60
N ALA A 113 -12.03 -1.65 6.90
CA ALA A 113 -11.27 -2.66 7.61
C ALA A 113 -11.96 -4.04 7.58
N LEU A 114 -13.27 -4.07 7.85
CA LEU A 114 -14.07 -5.31 7.80
C LEU A 114 -14.14 -5.90 6.38
N GLU A 115 -14.42 -5.07 5.38
CA GLU A 115 -14.47 -5.50 3.98
C GLU A 115 -13.11 -5.99 3.47
N ALA A 116 -12.02 -5.28 3.79
CA ALA A 116 -10.67 -5.69 3.41
C ALA A 116 -10.29 -7.03 4.06
N SER A 117 -10.57 -7.19 5.35
CA SER A 117 -10.33 -8.45 6.07
C SER A 117 -11.08 -9.61 5.41
N ALA A 118 -12.35 -9.42 5.04
CA ALA A 118 -13.15 -10.44 4.37
C ALA A 118 -12.56 -10.81 2.99
N ARG A 119 -12.14 -9.82 2.18
CA ARG A 119 -11.53 -10.05 0.86
C ARG A 119 -10.19 -10.79 0.98
N ILE A 120 -9.33 -10.38 1.92
CA ILE A 120 -8.02 -10.99 2.17
C ILE A 120 -8.18 -12.44 2.62
N LYS A 121 -9.14 -12.71 3.52
CA LYS A 121 -9.48 -14.07 3.95
C LYS A 121 -10.00 -14.93 2.79
N ALA A 122 -10.91 -14.40 1.97
CA ALA A 122 -11.43 -15.09 0.80
C ALA A 122 -10.34 -15.37 -0.25
N PHE A 123 -9.34 -14.49 -0.34
CA PHE A 123 -8.18 -14.68 -1.21
C PHE A 123 -7.15 -15.69 -0.66
N GLY A 124 -7.27 -16.09 0.63
CA GLY A 124 -6.45 -17.13 1.24
C GLY A 124 -5.07 -16.68 1.71
N LEU A 125 -4.94 -15.46 2.23
CA LEU A 125 -3.69 -14.91 2.77
C LEU A 125 -3.70 -14.91 4.31
N PRO A 126 -3.17 -15.96 4.95
CA PRO A 126 -3.22 -16.10 6.41
C PRO A 126 -2.21 -15.20 7.16
N ASN A 127 -1.25 -14.62 6.43
CA ASN A 127 -0.18 -13.79 6.98
C ASN A 127 -0.49 -12.30 6.98
N VAL A 128 -1.76 -11.91 6.82
CA VAL A 128 -2.23 -10.52 6.93
C VAL A 128 -3.19 -10.38 8.09
N ALA A 129 -2.92 -9.43 8.97
CA ALA A 129 -3.87 -8.96 9.97
C ALA A 129 -4.33 -7.55 9.62
N VAL A 130 -5.64 -7.33 9.51
CA VAL A 130 -6.23 -6.01 9.29
C VAL A 130 -6.80 -5.51 10.61
N HIS A 131 -6.39 -4.30 11.00
CA HIS A 131 -6.82 -3.66 12.23
C HIS A 131 -7.64 -2.41 11.93
N TRP A 132 -8.78 -2.29 12.57
CA TRP A 132 -9.47 -1.01 12.64
C TRP A 132 -8.75 -0.12 13.64
N ALA A 133 -7.84 0.72 13.13
CA ALA A 133 -6.92 1.50 13.94
C ALA A 133 -6.52 2.80 13.24
N ASP A 134 -6.20 3.82 14.04
CA ASP A 134 -5.57 5.05 13.57
C ASP A 134 -4.06 4.82 13.45
N GLY A 135 -3.54 4.93 12.23
CA GLY A 135 -2.11 4.76 11.96
C GLY A 135 -1.20 5.80 12.62
N PHE A 136 -1.76 6.94 13.06
CA PHE A 136 -1.02 7.96 13.81
C PHE A 136 -0.92 7.65 15.30
N GLU A 137 -1.89 6.94 15.88
CA GLU A 137 -1.95 6.66 17.31
C GLU A 137 -1.25 5.36 17.76
N HIS A 138 -0.71 4.61 16.79
CA HIS A 138 0.09 3.40 17.02
C HIS A 138 -0.51 2.38 18.00
N HIS A 139 -1.56 1.69 17.58
CA HIS A 139 -2.05 0.54 18.36
C HIS A 139 -1.02 -0.60 18.49
N LEU A 140 -0.01 -0.58 17.62
CA LEU A 140 1.15 -1.47 17.68
C LEU A 140 2.29 -0.85 18.51
N ALA A 141 1.94 -0.17 19.61
CA ALA A 141 2.86 0.56 20.48
C ALA A 141 4.05 -0.34 20.89
N GLY A 142 5.26 0.13 20.60
CA GLY A 142 6.50 -0.59 20.86
C GLY A 142 6.93 -1.58 19.78
N GLU A 143 6.09 -1.91 18.82
CA GLU A 143 6.49 -2.74 17.68
C GLU A 143 7.27 -1.94 16.64
N ARG A 144 8.26 -2.60 16.05
CA ARG A 144 9.06 -2.03 14.97
C ARG A 144 9.06 -2.99 13.79
N PHE A 145 8.96 -2.41 12.59
CA PHE A 145 8.83 -3.13 11.33
C PHE A 145 10.08 -3.01 10.49
N ASP A 146 10.30 -4.03 9.67
CA ASP A 146 11.31 -3.99 8.62
C ASP A 146 10.96 -2.98 7.55
N ARG A 147 9.65 -2.92 7.24
CA ARG A 147 9.08 -2.12 6.17
C ARG A 147 7.79 -1.47 6.63
N VAL A 148 7.62 -0.20 6.31
CA VAL A 148 6.37 0.55 6.55
C VAL A 148 5.92 1.20 5.26
N LEU A 149 4.68 0.99 4.85
CA LEU A 149 4.08 1.60 3.67
C LEU A 149 2.89 2.45 4.10
N ILE A 150 2.86 3.72 3.68
CA ILE A 150 1.76 4.62 4.02
C ILE A 150 0.99 5.01 2.76
N HIS A 151 -0.25 4.56 2.67
CA HIS A 151 -1.19 4.93 1.62
C HIS A 151 -2.00 6.15 2.03
N GLY A 152 -1.40 7.31 1.86
CA GLY A 152 -1.98 8.60 2.14
C GLY A 152 -0.96 9.69 1.85
N LEU A 153 -1.46 10.90 1.54
CA LEU A 153 -0.63 12.08 1.51
C LEU A 153 -0.41 12.52 2.96
N ILE A 154 0.84 12.55 3.37
CA ILE A 154 1.24 12.98 4.72
C ILE A 154 2.14 14.21 4.64
N GLU A 155 2.17 14.97 5.72
CA GLU A 155 3.25 15.91 5.96
C GLU A 155 4.58 15.15 6.04
N PRO A 156 5.73 15.78 5.75
CA PRO A 156 7.02 15.11 5.84
C PRO A 156 7.10 14.31 7.13
N PRO A 157 7.43 13.01 7.04
CA PRO A 157 7.30 12.10 8.17
C PRO A 157 8.18 12.58 9.32
N GLY A 158 7.51 13.05 10.35
CA GLY A 158 8.13 13.40 11.60
C GLY A 158 8.56 12.18 12.41
N GLU A 159 8.98 12.43 13.63
CA GLU A 159 9.48 11.41 14.55
C GLU A 159 8.49 10.25 14.81
N ALA A 160 7.18 10.53 14.72
CA ALA A 160 6.13 9.55 14.95
C ALA A 160 6.23 8.33 14.02
N PHE A 161 6.42 8.54 12.73
CA PHE A 161 6.51 7.43 11.76
C PHE A 161 7.91 6.80 11.72
N SER A 162 8.96 7.57 12.00
CA SER A 162 10.32 7.03 12.07
C SER A 162 10.49 6.01 13.20
N ARG A 163 9.68 6.13 14.25
CA ARG A 163 9.65 5.17 15.37
C ARG A 163 9.10 3.79 14.97
N LEU A 164 8.32 3.71 13.88
CA LEU A 164 7.77 2.44 13.40
C LEU A 164 8.82 1.56 12.73
N ILE A 165 9.88 2.14 12.19
CA ILE A 165 10.91 1.38 11.48
C ILE A 165 12.06 1.00 12.42
N ARG A 166 12.46 -0.26 12.35
CA ARG A 166 13.65 -0.74 13.07
C ARG A 166 14.95 -0.23 12.44
N LYS A 167 16.05 -0.45 13.10
CA LYS A 167 17.39 -0.23 12.54
C LYS A 167 17.53 -0.96 11.19
N GLY A 168 17.94 -0.25 10.14
CA GLY A 168 17.97 -0.76 8.76
C GLY A 168 16.58 -0.89 8.11
N GLY A 169 15.53 -0.46 8.80
CA GLY A 169 14.16 -0.47 8.25
C GLY A 169 13.92 0.64 7.22
N VAL A 170 12.89 0.45 6.42
CA VAL A 170 12.49 1.37 5.34
C VAL A 170 11.03 1.75 5.49
N LEU A 171 10.73 3.03 5.29
CA LEU A 171 9.39 3.56 5.17
C LEU A 171 9.23 4.21 3.78
N VAL A 172 8.12 3.93 3.12
CA VAL A 172 7.72 4.59 1.87
C VAL A 172 6.37 5.26 2.08
N ALA A 173 6.28 6.52 1.67
CA ALA A 173 5.08 7.33 1.77
C ALA A 173 4.97 8.31 0.61
N VAL A 174 3.82 8.98 0.49
CA VAL A 174 3.64 10.13 -0.40
C VAL A 174 3.54 11.40 0.45
N VAL A 175 4.32 12.40 0.08
CA VAL A 175 4.34 13.72 0.73
C VAL A 175 3.97 14.82 -0.26
N ALA A 176 3.59 15.98 0.26
CA ALA A 176 3.42 17.18 -0.55
C ALA A 176 4.78 17.60 -1.17
N GLY A 177 4.78 17.89 -2.45
CA GLY A 177 5.92 18.44 -3.17
C GLY A 177 5.99 19.96 -3.06
N PRO A 178 7.04 20.59 -3.62
CA PRO A 178 7.24 22.03 -3.54
C PRO A 178 6.22 22.85 -4.36
N GLY A 179 5.60 22.25 -5.37
CA GLY A 179 4.58 22.88 -6.20
C GLY A 179 3.16 22.68 -5.66
N ARG A 180 2.25 23.62 -5.99
CA ARG A 180 0.84 23.52 -5.56
C ARG A 180 0.20 22.24 -6.10
N GLY A 181 -0.25 21.37 -5.19
CA GLY A 181 -0.86 20.07 -5.52
C GLY A 181 0.13 19.01 -6.01
N GLU A 182 1.41 19.31 -6.01
CA GLU A 182 2.44 18.32 -6.30
C GLU A 182 2.52 17.28 -5.17
N GLN A 183 2.70 16.02 -5.56
CA GLN A 183 2.88 14.91 -4.64
C GLN A 183 4.12 14.14 -5.06
N ARG A 184 4.91 13.66 -4.09
CA ARG A 184 6.15 12.94 -4.34
C ARG A 184 6.22 11.68 -3.49
N ILE A 185 6.74 10.61 -4.07
CA ILE A 185 7.06 9.40 -3.32
C ILE A 185 8.38 9.64 -2.61
N VAL A 186 8.41 9.41 -1.31
CA VAL A 186 9.65 9.46 -0.50
C VAL A 186 9.93 8.11 0.11
N ARG A 187 11.22 7.80 0.20
CA ARG A 187 11.75 6.62 0.88
C ARG A 187 12.64 7.07 2.03
N LEU A 188 12.29 6.66 3.23
CA LEU A 188 13.06 6.92 4.44
C LEU A 188 13.74 5.64 4.89
N THR A 189 15.00 5.74 5.27
CA THR A 189 15.77 4.62 5.81
C THR A 189 16.31 4.99 7.18
N ASN A 190 16.09 4.14 8.17
CA ASN A 190 16.73 4.24 9.45
C ASN A 190 18.14 3.62 9.33
N ASP A 191 19.19 4.45 9.27
CA ASP A 191 20.57 4.01 9.08
C ASP A 191 21.18 3.30 10.30
N GLY A 192 20.42 3.31 11.40
CA GLY A 192 20.81 2.67 12.64
C GLY A 192 21.64 3.51 13.60
N SER A 193 22.03 4.72 13.21
CA SER A 193 22.57 5.73 14.14
C SER A 193 21.46 6.51 14.84
N GLY A 194 20.21 6.35 14.40
CA GLY A 194 19.05 7.15 14.77
C GLY A 194 18.72 8.23 13.73
N ALA A 195 19.59 8.39 12.72
CA ALA A 195 19.31 9.29 11.61
C ALA A 195 18.36 8.63 10.60
N ILE A 196 17.48 9.46 10.03
CA ILE A 196 16.61 9.08 8.94
C ILE A 196 17.12 9.71 7.66
N VAL A 197 17.54 8.87 6.72
CA VAL A 197 17.97 9.29 5.38
C VAL A 197 16.74 9.29 4.47
N ALA A 198 16.40 10.44 3.92
CA ALA A 198 15.30 10.61 2.98
C ALA A 198 15.79 10.59 1.53
N GLY A 199 15.12 9.83 0.68
CA GLY A 199 15.31 9.83 -0.78
C GLY A 199 13.99 10.16 -1.48
N ASP A 200 14.05 11.07 -2.43
CA ASP A 200 12.92 11.39 -3.33
C ASP A 200 12.96 10.44 -4.53
N LEU A 201 11.86 9.76 -4.78
CA LEU A 201 11.73 8.74 -5.82
C LEU A 201 10.92 9.22 -7.04
N GLY A 202 10.49 10.47 -7.01
CA GLY A 202 9.75 11.06 -8.12
C GLY A 202 8.28 11.36 -7.82
N PRO A 203 7.55 11.81 -8.84
CA PRO A 203 6.19 12.31 -8.67
C PRO A 203 5.21 11.19 -8.33
N ALA A 204 4.24 11.53 -7.47
CA ALA A 204 3.05 10.75 -7.21
C ALA A 204 1.80 11.54 -7.63
N ARG A 205 0.66 10.87 -7.75
CA ARG A 205 -0.63 11.49 -8.05
C ARG A 205 -1.77 10.73 -7.39
N ALA A 206 -2.86 11.45 -7.15
CA ALA A 206 -4.13 10.87 -6.69
C ALA A 206 -4.11 10.27 -5.26
N MET A 207 -3.13 10.62 -4.44
CA MET A 207 -3.19 10.29 -3.01
C MET A 207 -4.05 11.33 -2.28
N ARG A 208 -4.97 10.84 -1.45
CA ARG A 208 -5.76 11.68 -0.55
C ARG A 208 -4.98 11.95 0.73
N PRO A 209 -5.23 13.08 1.41
CA PRO A 209 -4.65 13.33 2.72
C PRO A 209 -4.97 12.18 3.69
N LEU A 210 -3.97 11.75 4.43
CA LEU A 210 -4.16 10.83 5.55
C LEU A 210 -4.70 11.63 6.73
N GLU A 211 -5.81 11.20 7.29
CA GLU A 211 -6.52 11.90 8.37
C GLU A 211 -6.41 11.13 9.68
N HIS A 212 -6.46 11.84 10.80
CA HIS A 212 -6.50 11.28 12.15
C HIS A 212 -7.90 10.82 12.57
N GLY A 213 -7.92 9.98 13.58
CA GLY A 213 -9.12 9.53 14.28
C GLY A 213 -9.84 8.37 13.61
N LEU A 214 -10.51 7.57 14.45
CA LEU A 214 -11.30 6.43 13.99
C LEU A 214 -12.66 6.88 13.47
N ALA A 215 -13.13 6.24 12.38
CA ALA A 215 -14.45 6.45 11.82
C ALA A 215 -15.23 5.11 11.79
N ARG A 216 -16.42 5.09 12.38
CA ARG A 216 -17.25 3.86 12.47
C ARG A 216 -18.02 3.56 11.20
N ALA A 217 -18.56 4.55 10.53
CA ALA A 217 -19.20 4.45 9.22
C ALA A 217 -19.48 5.85 8.67
N LEU A 218 -19.54 5.96 7.37
CA LEU A 218 -20.31 6.98 6.64
C LEU A 218 -21.24 6.27 5.69
#